data_1c8252616627d0360aefbdde74195991
#
_entry.id   1c8252616627d0360aefbdde74195991
#
_cell.length_a   1.000
_cell.length_b   1.000
_cell.length_c   1.000
_cell.angle_alpha   90.00
_cell.angle_beta   90.00
_cell.angle_gamma   90.00
#
_symmetry.space_group_name_H-M   'P 1'
#
loop_
_entity.id
_entity.type
_entity.pdbx_description
1 polymer ?
#
loop_
_entity_poly.entity_id
_entity_poly.type
_entity_poly.pdbx_seq_one_letter_code
_entity_poly.pdbx_strand_id
1 'polypeptide(L)'
;MNYWEPVDGEDPELATAADGTSVVVQERFPSARVVKSLNQLGYHELDEHHRPNGAPDRIAVGAAGDDRLAVREVMRLVDRLGFDPVDVGPLENGLALEPDGSPFAATYTADELSRLVAR
;
A
#
# COMPACT_ATOMS: atom_id res chain seq x y z
N MET A 1 -1.62 -0.55 -6.67
CA MET A 1 -1.81 0.17 -7.95
C MET A 1 -1.63 1.66 -7.70
N ASN A 2 -0.98 2.34 -8.62
CA ASN A 2 -0.80 3.79 -8.59
C ASN A 2 -1.47 4.42 -9.81
N TYR A 3 -2.07 5.58 -9.62
CA TYR A 3 -2.52 6.41 -10.73
C TYR A 3 -1.35 7.28 -11.23
N TRP A 4 -1.07 7.21 -12.50
CA TRP A 4 -0.02 8.00 -13.15
C TRP A 4 -0.52 8.54 -14.48
N GLU A 5 -0.85 9.82 -14.49
CA GLU A 5 -1.51 10.49 -15.62
C GLU A 5 -0.81 10.28 -16.97
N PRO A 6 0.53 10.37 -17.09
CA PRO A 6 1.20 10.14 -18.37
C PRO A 6 0.94 8.77 -19.01
N VAL A 7 0.58 7.77 -18.20
CA VAL A 7 0.29 6.41 -18.66
C VAL A 7 -1.21 6.11 -18.63
N ASP A 8 -1.90 6.53 -17.56
CA ASP A 8 -3.30 6.17 -17.29
C ASP A 8 -4.30 7.15 -17.90
N GLY A 9 -3.82 8.30 -18.41
CA GLY A 9 -4.67 9.34 -18.96
C GLY A 9 -5.25 10.27 -17.90
N GLU A 10 -5.95 11.30 -18.34
CA GLU A 10 -6.58 12.28 -17.44
C GLU A 10 -7.82 11.70 -16.77
N ASP A 11 -7.82 11.67 -15.46
CA ASP A 11 -8.99 11.39 -14.63
C ASP A 11 -9.01 12.43 -13.50
N PRO A 12 -9.85 13.49 -13.64
CA PRO A 12 -9.88 14.56 -12.64
C PRO A 12 -10.21 14.10 -11.23
N GLU A 13 -11.05 13.07 -11.10
CA GLU A 13 -11.43 12.51 -9.81
C GLU A 13 -10.25 11.85 -9.11
N LEU A 14 -9.45 11.09 -9.85
CA LEU A 14 -8.22 10.47 -9.33
C LEU A 14 -7.12 11.51 -9.08
N ALA A 15 -6.97 12.46 -9.98
CA ALA A 15 -5.93 13.51 -9.87
C ALA A 15 -6.13 14.43 -8.67
N THR A 16 -7.37 14.61 -8.22
CA THR A 16 -7.73 15.51 -7.11
C THR A 16 -8.26 14.78 -5.88
N ALA A 17 -8.00 13.48 -5.77
CA ALA A 17 -8.49 12.65 -4.66
C ALA A 17 -7.81 13.02 -3.34
N ALA A 18 -8.47 13.84 -2.52
CA ALA A 18 -7.95 14.33 -1.25
C ALA A 18 -7.66 13.21 -0.23
N ASP A 19 -8.47 12.15 -0.27
CA ASP A 19 -8.37 11.00 0.64
C ASP A 19 -7.66 9.78 -0.01
N GLY A 20 -7.03 10.01 -1.15
CA GLY A 20 -6.31 8.98 -1.88
C GLY A 20 -7.12 8.32 -3.00
N THR A 21 -6.41 7.79 -3.99
CA THR A 21 -7.02 7.18 -5.18
C THR A 21 -7.81 5.91 -4.85
N SER A 22 -7.41 5.17 -3.82
CA SER A 22 -8.10 3.93 -3.42
C SER A 22 -9.50 4.21 -2.86
N VAL A 23 -9.71 5.35 -2.22
CA VAL A 23 -11.05 5.77 -1.76
C VAL A 23 -11.97 5.98 -2.96
N VAL A 24 -11.48 6.60 -4.03
CA VAL A 24 -12.23 6.76 -5.29
C VAL A 24 -12.61 5.40 -5.87
N VAL A 25 -11.68 4.45 -5.89
CA VAL A 25 -11.95 3.08 -6.35
C VAL A 25 -13.04 2.43 -5.51
N GLN A 26 -12.98 2.57 -4.18
CA GLN A 26 -14.00 2.01 -3.29
C GLN A 26 -15.39 2.62 -3.54
N GLU A 27 -15.46 3.91 -3.80
CA GLU A 27 -16.72 4.59 -4.14
C GLU A 27 -17.31 4.09 -5.46
N ARG A 28 -16.47 3.83 -6.45
CA ARG A 28 -16.90 3.28 -7.74
C ARG A 28 -17.34 1.82 -7.65
N PHE A 29 -16.82 1.08 -6.68
CA PHE A 29 -17.13 -0.35 -6.46
C PHE A 29 -17.55 -0.58 -5.01
N PRO A 30 -18.75 -0.10 -4.63
CA PRO A 30 -19.17 -0.12 -3.22
C PRO A 30 -19.37 -1.51 -2.63
N SER A 31 -19.55 -2.51 -3.47
CA SER A 31 -19.67 -3.92 -3.02
C SER A 31 -18.31 -4.60 -2.82
N ALA A 32 -17.24 -4.00 -3.28
CA ALA A 32 -15.89 -4.53 -3.11
C ALA A 32 -15.33 -4.15 -1.74
N ARG A 33 -14.36 -4.94 -1.27
CA ARG A 33 -13.58 -4.63 -0.07
C ARG A 33 -12.17 -4.24 -0.52
N VAL A 34 -11.99 -2.96 -0.80
CA VAL A 34 -10.74 -2.46 -1.38
C VAL A 34 -9.65 -2.39 -0.31
N VAL A 35 -8.50 -2.94 -0.64
CA VAL A 35 -7.28 -2.82 0.18
C VAL A 35 -6.17 -2.30 -0.72
N LYS A 36 -5.50 -1.25 -0.26
CA LYS A 36 -4.31 -0.71 -0.94
C LYS A 36 -3.07 -1.35 -0.34
N SER A 37 -2.24 -1.96 -1.19
CA SER A 37 -0.97 -2.55 -0.79
C SER A 37 -0.05 -2.75 -2.00
N LEU A 38 1.21 -3.09 -1.75
CA LEU A 38 2.23 -3.44 -2.75
C LEU A 38 2.59 -2.30 -3.72
N ASN A 39 2.03 -1.12 -3.55
CA ASN A 39 2.20 0.01 -4.47
C ASN A 39 3.40 0.90 -4.14
N GLN A 40 3.95 0.80 -2.94
CA GLN A 40 5.07 1.65 -2.48
C GLN A 40 6.42 1.21 -3.01
N LEU A 41 6.55 -0.02 -3.46
CA LEU A 41 7.78 -0.59 -4.04
C LEU A 41 7.58 -0.83 -5.54
N GLY A 42 8.67 -0.69 -6.30
CA GLY A 42 8.69 -1.08 -7.70
C GLY A 42 8.75 -2.60 -7.87
N TYR A 43 8.45 -3.08 -9.08
CA TYR A 43 8.46 -4.52 -9.35
C TYR A 43 9.85 -5.14 -9.21
N HIS A 44 10.92 -4.38 -9.44
CA HIS A 44 12.30 -4.85 -9.24
C HIS A 44 12.57 -5.13 -7.77
N GLU A 45 12.16 -4.25 -6.86
CA GLU A 45 12.30 -4.43 -5.43
C GLU A 45 11.47 -5.60 -4.93
N LEU A 46 10.27 -5.77 -5.46
CA LEU A 46 9.41 -6.91 -5.10
C LEU A 46 10.04 -8.24 -5.54
N ASP A 47 10.67 -8.28 -6.70
CA ASP A 47 11.35 -9.47 -7.20
C ASP A 47 12.66 -9.78 -6.46
N GLU A 48 13.47 -8.76 -6.20
CA GLU A 48 14.83 -8.94 -5.67
C GLU A 48 14.91 -9.00 -4.15
N HIS A 49 13.96 -8.37 -3.43
CA HIS A 49 14.06 -8.18 -1.98
C HIS A 49 13.11 -9.05 -1.15
N HIS A 50 12.42 -10.02 -1.75
CA HIS A 50 11.66 -10.98 -0.94
C HIS A 50 12.60 -11.84 -0.08
N ARG A 51 12.19 -12.12 1.16
CA ARG A 51 12.98 -12.89 2.12
C ARG A 51 12.06 -13.84 2.90
N PRO A 52 12.56 -14.97 3.36
CA PRO A 52 11.77 -15.89 4.18
C PRO A 52 11.33 -15.24 5.49
N ASN A 53 10.25 -15.75 6.05
CA ASN A 53 9.75 -15.30 7.34
C ASN A 53 10.85 -15.40 8.41
N GLY A 54 10.97 -14.36 9.22
CA GLY A 54 11.99 -14.26 10.28
C GLY A 54 13.35 -13.73 9.83
N ALA A 55 13.56 -13.47 8.53
CA ALA A 55 14.79 -12.86 8.07
C ALA A 55 14.93 -11.43 8.61
N PRO A 56 16.11 -11.04 9.14
CA PRO A 56 16.28 -9.74 9.79
C PRO A 56 16.27 -8.55 8.83
N ASP A 57 16.48 -8.80 7.54
CA ASP A 57 16.52 -7.78 6.49
C ASP A 57 15.22 -7.69 5.67
N ARG A 58 14.12 -8.22 6.18
CA ARG A 58 12.82 -8.13 5.52
C ARG A 58 12.35 -6.69 5.40
N ILE A 59 11.87 -6.35 4.21
CA ILE A 59 11.34 -5.03 3.90
C ILE A 59 9.84 -5.00 4.22
N ALA A 60 9.37 -3.90 4.78
CA ALA A 60 7.97 -3.69 5.10
C ALA A 60 7.15 -3.25 3.90
N VAL A 61 5.92 -3.74 3.84
CA VAL A 61 4.90 -3.34 2.86
C VAL A 61 3.62 -2.97 3.60
N GLY A 62 3.13 -1.76 3.37
CA GLY A 62 1.90 -1.27 3.98
C GLY A 62 0.64 -1.85 3.37
N ALA A 63 -0.40 -2.00 4.17
CA ALA A 63 -1.74 -2.36 3.74
C ALA A 63 -2.76 -1.45 4.43
N ALA A 64 -3.63 -0.82 3.64
CA ALA A 64 -4.70 0.05 4.13
C ALA A 64 -6.05 -0.43 3.59
N GLY A 65 -7.07 -0.44 4.45
CA GLY A 65 -8.41 -0.83 4.07
C GLY A 65 -9.41 -0.64 5.20
N ASP A 66 -10.67 -0.46 4.86
CA ASP A 66 -11.74 -0.25 5.84
C ASP A 66 -12.25 -1.57 6.41
N ASP A 67 -12.23 -2.64 5.62
CA ASP A 67 -12.60 -3.98 6.07
C ASP A 67 -11.39 -4.67 6.71
N ARG A 68 -11.45 -4.84 8.04
CA ARG A 68 -10.33 -5.39 8.81
C ARG A 68 -9.98 -6.83 8.44
N LEU A 69 -10.96 -7.64 8.07
CA LEU A 69 -10.72 -9.02 7.64
C LEU A 69 -10.02 -9.05 6.27
N ALA A 70 -10.44 -8.18 5.35
CA ALA A 70 -9.80 -8.05 4.04
C ALA A 70 -8.34 -7.58 4.18
N VAL A 71 -8.07 -6.63 5.07
CA VAL A 71 -6.70 -6.18 5.36
C VAL A 71 -5.84 -7.34 5.88
N ARG A 72 -6.36 -8.15 6.80
CA ARG A 72 -5.63 -9.32 7.31
C ARG A 72 -5.30 -10.33 6.23
N GLU A 73 -6.22 -10.58 5.30
CA GLU A 73 -5.97 -11.48 4.17
C GLU A 73 -4.84 -10.96 3.27
N VAL A 74 -4.85 -9.66 2.98
CA VAL A 74 -3.78 -9.03 2.20
C VAL A 74 -2.46 -9.06 2.95
N MET A 75 -2.46 -8.82 4.26
CA MET A 75 -1.25 -8.91 5.09
C MET A 75 -0.66 -10.33 5.09
N ARG A 76 -1.50 -11.36 5.11
CA ARG A 76 -1.02 -12.75 4.97
C ARG A 76 -0.38 -13.00 3.62
N LEU A 77 -0.97 -12.45 2.55
CA LEU A 77 -0.39 -12.53 1.21
C LEU A 77 0.98 -11.84 1.16
N VAL A 78 1.09 -10.64 1.71
CA VAL A 78 2.34 -9.88 1.79
C VAL A 78 3.42 -10.69 2.51
N ASP A 79 3.08 -11.30 3.65
CA ASP A 79 3.99 -12.16 4.40
C ASP A 79 4.47 -13.36 3.57
N ARG A 80 3.57 -14.04 2.88
CA ARG A 80 3.91 -15.16 2.00
C ARG A 80 4.77 -14.75 0.82
N LEU A 81 4.59 -13.53 0.31
CA LEU A 81 5.41 -12.99 -0.78
C LEU A 81 6.84 -12.67 -0.35
N GLY A 82 7.09 -12.58 0.95
CA GLY A 82 8.43 -12.37 1.47
C GLY A 82 8.68 -10.99 2.07
N PHE A 83 7.63 -10.29 2.50
CA PHE A 83 7.71 -8.95 3.07
C PHE A 83 6.98 -8.87 4.40
N ASP A 84 7.39 -7.94 5.25
CA ASP A 84 6.73 -7.71 6.53
C ASP A 84 5.48 -6.82 6.32
N PRO A 85 4.28 -7.33 6.59
CA PRO A 85 3.08 -6.53 6.45
C PRO A 85 2.96 -5.51 7.57
N VAL A 86 2.56 -4.29 7.23
CA VAL A 86 2.26 -3.21 8.18
C VAL A 86 0.83 -2.74 7.96
N ASP A 87 0.01 -2.80 9.00
CA ASP A 87 -1.35 -2.27 8.96
C ASP A 87 -1.31 -0.75 9.06
N VAL A 88 -1.68 -0.08 7.98
CA VAL A 88 -1.68 1.38 7.88
C VAL A 88 -3.02 1.97 8.37
N GLY A 89 -4.02 1.14 8.60
CA GLY A 89 -5.32 1.56 9.08
C GLY A 89 -6.38 1.67 7.98
N PRO A 90 -7.35 2.58 8.12
CA PRO A 90 -8.42 2.79 7.14
C PRO A 90 -7.89 3.07 5.74
N LEU A 91 -8.73 2.84 4.74
CA LEU A 91 -8.37 2.98 3.33
C LEU A 91 -7.82 4.38 2.98
N GLU A 92 -8.37 5.43 3.60
CA GLU A 92 -7.89 6.80 3.41
C GLU A 92 -6.41 6.98 3.82
N ASN A 93 -5.92 6.19 4.76
CA ASN A 93 -4.52 6.22 5.15
C ASN A 93 -3.59 5.68 4.05
N GLY A 94 -4.14 5.00 3.07
CA GLY A 94 -3.39 4.57 1.88
C GLY A 94 -2.81 5.72 1.08
N LEU A 95 -3.30 6.93 1.26
CA LEU A 95 -2.71 8.13 0.67
C LEU A 95 -1.23 8.27 1.01
N ALA A 96 -0.82 7.92 2.22
CA ALA A 96 0.58 7.96 2.64
C ALA A 96 1.49 7.03 1.82
N LEU A 97 0.93 5.99 1.21
CA LEU A 97 1.66 5.02 0.39
C LEU A 97 1.75 5.42 -1.08
N GLU A 98 1.07 6.49 -1.48
CA GLU A 98 1.05 6.96 -2.88
C GLU A 98 2.35 7.69 -3.24
N PRO A 99 2.60 7.98 -4.55
CA PRO A 99 3.87 8.54 -5.02
C PRO A 99 4.37 9.78 -4.28
N ASP A 100 3.48 10.61 -3.77
CA ASP A 100 3.83 11.81 -3.01
C ASP A 100 4.06 11.55 -1.52
N GLY A 101 3.81 10.32 -1.06
CA GLY A 101 4.05 9.92 0.32
C GLY A 101 5.49 9.55 0.61
N SER A 102 5.91 9.74 1.86
CA SER A 102 7.29 9.44 2.29
C SER A 102 7.72 7.99 2.11
N PRO A 103 6.84 6.98 2.32
CA PRO A 103 7.23 5.58 2.13
C PRO A 103 7.44 5.16 0.67
N PHE A 104 6.98 5.94 -0.29
CA PHE A 104 7.03 5.56 -1.69
C PHE A 104 8.47 5.45 -2.21
N ALA A 105 8.74 4.37 -2.94
CA ALA A 105 10.03 4.09 -3.60
C ALA A 105 11.24 3.99 -2.66
N ALA A 106 11.01 3.83 -1.37
CA ALA A 106 12.06 3.61 -0.38
C ALA A 106 11.79 2.32 0.41
N THR A 107 12.85 1.75 0.98
CA THR A 107 12.76 0.50 1.73
C THR A 107 12.86 0.77 3.24
N TYR A 108 11.96 0.18 4.01
CA TYR A 108 11.87 0.37 5.45
C TYR A 108 11.65 -0.97 6.15
N THR A 109 12.08 -1.06 7.39
CA THR A 109 11.65 -2.14 8.29
C THR A 109 10.20 -1.88 8.72
N ALA A 110 9.57 -2.89 9.31
CA ALA A 110 8.19 -2.75 9.83
C ALA A 110 8.08 -1.62 10.84
N ASP A 111 9.05 -1.49 11.76
CA ASP A 111 9.06 -0.44 12.77
C ASP A 111 9.23 0.95 12.16
N GLU A 112 10.11 1.09 11.18
CA GLU A 112 10.32 2.36 10.48
C GLU A 112 9.07 2.78 9.71
N LEU A 113 8.48 1.87 8.95
CA LEU A 113 7.26 2.15 8.19
C LEU A 113 6.11 2.51 9.13
N SER A 114 5.93 1.77 10.21
CA SER A 114 4.89 2.06 11.19
C SER A 114 5.00 3.47 11.78
N ARG A 115 6.21 3.94 12.04
CA ARG A 115 6.44 5.31 12.52
C ARG A 115 6.11 6.37 11.46
N LEU A 116 6.46 6.09 10.19
CA LEU A 116 6.21 7.03 9.10
C LEU A 116 4.72 7.23 8.82
N VAL A 117 3.92 6.16 8.94
CA VAL A 117 2.49 6.22 8.66
C VAL A 117 1.66 6.50 9.91
N ALA A 118 2.23 6.48 11.08
CA ALA A 118 1.55 6.84 12.33
C ALA A 118 1.24 8.33 12.37
N ARG A 119 0.08 8.67 12.87
CA ARG A 119 -0.38 10.04 13.01
C ARG A 119 -0.74 10.36 14.45
#